data_1a7f63d452ed28a2ecc108ab37e6004c
#
_entry.id   1a7f63d452ed28a2ecc108ab37e6004c
#
_cell.length_a   1.000
_cell.length_b   1.000
_cell.length_c   1.000
_cell.angle_alpha   90.00
_cell.angle_beta   90.00
_cell.angle_gamma   90.00
#
_symmetry.space_group_name_H-M   'P 1'
#
loop_
_entity.id
_entity.type
_entity.pdbx_description
1 polymer ?
#
loop_
_entity_poly.entity_id
_entity_poly.type
_entity_poly.pdbx_seq_one_letter_code
_entity_poly.pdbx_strand_id
1 'polypeptide(L)'
;MTSGATVQLPIPERPRRRRRWPWIVLAIVLVLLVLLVVLDRVAVAYAENQAAQQMQSQGFPAKPDVTIKGFPFLTQVAARHINDVHITANDVKEGPVTLNLVADATDVRLDPGYQSGTIGHVTGTGVIPFSSVASAFGGGGSGLSITSTGGNNVKVSLSIAGFDVSMTGTVEQTGPKTLKVHLNPPSGIPVSLPIPSNFTIHIPALPLHLTIQSVKVTSQGVVVRASGTNIKFTQSGGLG
;
A
#
# COMPACT_ATOMS: atom_id res chain seq x y z
N MET A 1 -35.25 -96.54 -24.73
CA MET A 1 -34.29 -95.49 -25.01
C MET A 1 -34.91 -94.18 -24.56
N THR A 2 -34.59 -93.72 -23.36
CA THR A 2 -35.16 -92.53 -22.74
C THR A 2 -34.09 -91.43 -22.77
N SER A 3 -34.29 -90.45 -23.65
CA SER A 3 -33.43 -89.28 -23.72
C SER A 3 -33.66 -88.33 -22.49
N GLY A 4 -32.68 -88.25 -21.64
CA GLY A 4 -32.68 -87.29 -20.53
C GLY A 4 -32.45 -85.86 -21.04
N ALA A 5 -33.45 -85.03 -20.94
CA ALA A 5 -33.30 -83.56 -21.19
C ALA A 5 -32.56 -82.89 -20.01
N THR A 6 -31.36 -82.42 -20.26
CA THR A 6 -30.59 -81.67 -19.30
C THR A 6 -31.12 -80.19 -19.23
N VAL A 7 -31.83 -79.91 -18.15
CA VAL A 7 -32.29 -78.50 -17.87
C VAL A 7 -31.09 -77.70 -17.39
N GLN A 8 -30.62 -76.77 -18.22
CA GLN A 8 -29.66 -75.79 -17.80
C GLN A 8 -30.34 -74.67 -16.94
N LEU A 9 -30.01 -74.69 -15.66
CA LEU A 9 -30.42 -73.62 -14.76
C LEU A 9 -29.66 -72.28 -15.10
N PRO A 10 -30.37 -71.18 -15.22
CA PRO A 10 -29.71 -69.90 -15.47
C PRO A 10 -28.83 -69.56 -14.28
N ILE A 11 -27.55 -69.32 -14.55
CA ILE A 11 -26.56 -68.78 -13.55
C ILE A 11 -26.97 -67.34 -13.20
N PRO A 12 -27.27 -67.05 -11.93
CA PRO A 12 -27.60 -65.64 -11.54
C PRO A 12 -26.41 -64.77 -11.77
N GLU A 13 -26.55 -63.80 -12.69
CA GLU A 13 -25.55 -62.72 -12.86
C GLU A 13 -25.42 -61.92 -11.57
N ARG A 14 -24.26 -62.00 -10.91
CA ARG A 14 -23.95 -61.19 -9.73
C ARG A 14 -23.97 -59.74 -10.13
N PRO A 15 -24.82 -58.86 -9.53
CA PRO A 15 -24.85 -57.47 -9.84
C PRO A 15 -23.45 -56.89 -9.58
N ARG A 16 -22.81 -56.34 -10.60
CA ARG A 16 -21.56 -55.61 -10.47
C ARG A 16 -21.84 -54.42 -9.56
N ARG A 17 -21.53 -54.57 -8.27
CA ARG A 17 -21.55 -53.48 -7.27
C ARG A 17 -20.64 -52.38 -7.81
N ARG A 18 -21.20 -51.33 -8.46
CA ARG A 18 -20.47 -50.14 -8.88
C ARG A 18 -19.75 -49.59 -7.66
N ARG A 19 -18.46 -49.73 -7.66
CA ARG A 19 -17.57 -49.32 -6.55
C ARG A 19 -17.68 -47.79 -6.39
N ARG A 20 -18.62 -47.35 -5.56
CA ARG A 20 -18.87 -45.91 -5.28
C ARG A 20 -17.76 -45.27 -4.44
N TRP A 21 -16.84 -46.07 -3.94
CA TRP A 21 -15.73 -45.66 -3.09
C TRP A 21 -14.83 -44.57 -3.71
N PRO A 22 -14.42 -44.62 -5.01
CA PRO A 22 -13.63 -43.55 -5.60
C PRO A 22 -14.35 -42.20 -5.62
N TRP A 23 -15.69 -42.21 -5.77
CA TRP A 23 -16.49 -40.97 -5.72
C TRP A 23 -16.57 -40.39 -4.31
N ILE A 24 -16.61 -41.20 -3.27
CA ILE A 24 -16.59 -40.79 -1.87
C ILE A 24 -15.22 -40.17 -1.55
N VAL A 25 -14.12 -40.83 -1.96
CA VAL A 25 -12.76 -40.28 -1.80
C VAL A 25 -12.60 -38.95 -2.53
N LEU A 26 -13.08 -38.85 -3.76
CA LEU A 26 -13.06 -37.60 -4.53
C LEU A 26 -13.84 -36.49 -3.82
N ALA A 27 -15.03 -36.79 -3.30
CA ALA A 27 -15.83 -35.84 -2.56
C ALA A 27 -15.12 -35.35 -1.27
N ILE A 28 -14.50 -36.26 -0.53
CA ILE A 28 -13.73 -35.93 0.67
C ILE A 28 -12.54 -35.02 0.31
N VAL A 29 -11.78 -35.35 -0.73
CA VAL A 29 -10.65 -34.54 -1.20
C VAL A 29 -11.12 -33.14 -1.61
N LEU A 30 -12.24 -33.03 -2.32
CA LEU A 30 -12.80 -31.76 -2.75
C LEU A 30 -13.22 -30.90 -1.54
N VAL A 31 -13.88 -31.52 -0.54
CA VAL A 31 -14.24 -30.80 0.70
C VAL A 31 -13.01 -30.32 1.44
N LEU A 32 -11.96 -31.16 1.55
CA LEU A 32 -10.70 -30.75 2.19
C LEU A 32 -10.01 -29.61 1.45
N LEU A 33 -10.02 -29.62 0.11
CA LEU A 33 -9.47 -28.51 -0.69
C LEU A 33 -10.25 -27.21 -0.45
N VAL A 34 -11.58 -27.25 -0.45
CA VAL A 34 -12.42 -26.08 -0.16
C VAL A 34 -12.12 -25.56 1.24
N LEU A 35 -12.05 -26.45 2.23
CA LEU A 35 -11.75 -26.08 3.60
C LEU A 35 -10.35 -25.43 3.72
N LEU A 36 -9.36 -25.95 3.02
CA LEU A 36 -8.00 -25.38 2.99
C LEU A 36 -8.00 -23.98 2.38
N VAL A 37 -8.75 -23.76 1.28
CA VAL A 37 -8.87 -22.41 0.68
C VAL A 37 -9.56 -21.45 1.64
N VAL A 38 -10.61 -21.86 2.33
CA VAL A 38 -11.30 -21.01 3.31
C VAL A 38 -10.37 -20.65 4.46
N LEU A 39 -9.63 -21.61 5.01
CA LEU A 39 -8.65 -21.36 6.07
C LEU A 39 -7.55 -20.40 5.62
N ASP A 40 -7.06 -20.55 4.39
CA ASP A 40 -6.06 -19.65 3.80
C ASP A 40 -6.58 -18.21 3.71
N ARG A 41 -7.83 -18.03 3.27
CA ARG A 41 -8.43 -16.67 3.19
C ARG A 41 -8.66 -16.04 4.55
N VAL A 42 -9.09 -16.80 5.54
CA VAL A 42 -9.24 -16.32 6.92
C VAL A 42 -7.89 -15.96 7.52
N ALA A 43 -6.87 -16.80 7.29
CA ALA A 43 -5.54 -16.56 7.82
C ALA A 43 -4.90 -15.30 7.23
N VAL A 44 -5.01 -15.06 5.92
CA VAL A 44 -4.47 -13.84 5.30
C VAL A 44 -5.19 -12.59 5.82
N ALA A 45 -6.52 -12.59 5.89
CA ALA A 45 -7.28 -11.44 6.40
C ALA A 45 -6.93 -11.12 7.87
N TYR A 46 -6.69 -12.15 8.69
CA TYR A 46 -6.21 -11.96 10.06
C TYR A 46 -4.81 -11.33 10.09
N ALA A 47 -3.88 -11.83 9.27
CA ALA A 47 -2.51 -11.33 9.18
C ALA A 47 -2.46 -9.86 8.70
N GLU A 48 -3.24 -9.51 7.67
CA GLU A 48 -3.35 -8.14 7.15
C GLU A 48 -3.87 -7.17 8.23
N ASN A 49 -4.93 -7.55 8.93
CA ASN A 49 -5.50 -6.73 10.00
C ASN A 49 -4.52 -6.57 11.18
N GLN A 50 -3.81 -7.63 11.55
CA GLN A 50 -2.80 -7.59 12.61
C GLN A 50 -1.62 -6.69 12.21
N ALA A 51 -1.16 -6.78 10.96
CA ALA A 51 -0.10 -5.91 10.43
C ALA A 51 -0.52 -4.44 10.47
N ALA A 52 -1.74 -4.12 10.01
CA ALA A 52 -2.27 -2.76 10.03
C ALA A 52 -2.38 -2.19 11.46
N GLN A 53 -2.85 -2.99 12.42
CA GLN A 53 -2.91 -2.60 13.84
C GLN A 53 -1.51 -2.37 14.42
N GLN A 54 -0.55 -3.24 14.09
CA GLN A 54 0.83 -3.10 14.55
C GLN A 54 1.47 -1.81 14.03
N MET A 55 1.28 -1.47 12.76
CA MET A 55 1.77 -0.21 12.18
C MET A 55 1.16 1.00 12.90
N GLN A 56 -0.14 0.98 13.18
CA GLN A 56 -0.81 2.04 13.91
C GLN A 56 -0.28 2.17 15.35
N SER A 57 -0.06 1.07 16.05
CA SER A 57 0.48 1.06 17.42
C SER A 57 1.94 1.56 17.50
N GLN A 58 2.68 1.45 16.41
CA GLN A 58 4.05 1.97 16.27
C GLN A 58 4.11 3.45 15.86
N GLY A 59 2.98 4.15 15.89
CA GLY A 59 2.90 5.58 15.64
C GLY A 59 2.59 5.99 14.21
N PHE A 60 2.14 5.04 13.37
CA PHE A 60 1.62 5.43 12.07
C PHE A 60 0.32 6.25 12.25
N PRO A 61 0.22 7.46 11.68
CA PRO A 61 -0.85 8.42 12.02
C PRO A 61 -2.28 7.96 11.69
N ALA A 62 -2.42 6.98 10.79
CA ALA A 62 -3.70 6.39 10.41
C ALA A 62 -3.55 4.87 10.27
N LYS A 63 -4.62 4.11 10.52
CA LYS A 63 -4.59 2.66 10.26
C LYS A 63 -4.47 2.44 8.75
N PRO A 64 -3.37 1.87 8.25
CA PRO A 64 -3.22 1.57 6.83
C PRO A 64 -4.08 0.39 6.43
N ASP A 65 -4.38 0.29 5.14
CA ASP A 65 -4.89 -0.92 4.51
C ASP A 65 -3.68 -1.74 4.02
N VAL A 66 -3.57 -2.97 4.52
CA VAL A 66 -2.48 -3.88 4.20
C VAL A 66 -3.05 -5.06 3.43
N THR A 67 -2.53 -5.32 2.26
CA THR A 67 -2.91 -6.47 1.41
C THR A 67 -1.70 -7.35 1.14
N ILE A 68 -1.77 -8.61 1.54
CA ILE A 68 -0.74 -9.62 1.26
C ILE A 68 -1.14 -10.36 -0.02
N LYS A 69 -0.35 -10.20 -1.07
CA LYS A 69 -0.61 -10.80 -2.37
C LYS A 69 -0.04 -12.22 -2.46
N GLY A 70 -0.65 -12.99 -3.34
CA GLY A 70 -0.26 -14.38 -3.62
C GLY A 70 -1.15 -15.41 -2.93
N PHE A 71 -1.20 -16.58 -3.56
CA PHE A 71 -1.99 -17.73 -3.10
C PHE A 71 -1.19 -19.02 -3.32
N PRO A 72 -1.22 -19.97 -2.39
CA PRO A 72 -1.79 -19.90 -1.03
C PRO A 72 -0.91 -19.12 -0.05
N PHE A 73 -1.54 -18.32 0.84
CA PHE A 73 -0.85 -17.55 1.86
C PHE A 73 -0.14 -18.44 2.89
N LEU A 74 -0.82 -19.49 3.35
CA LEU A 74 -0.26 -20.42 4.35
C LEU A 74 1.03 -21.09 3.88
N THR A 75 1.18 -21.34 2.58
CA THR A 75 2.44 -21.87 2.03
C THR A 75 3.56 -20.84 2.05
N GLN A 76 3.25 -19.57 1.81
CA GLN A 76 4.22 -18.48 1.93
C GLN A 76 4.70 -18.33 3.37
N VAL A 77 3.79 -18.39 4.35
CA VAL A 77 4.13 -18.36 5.78
C VAL A 77 4.98 -19.56 6.17
N ALA A 78 4.60 -20.77 5.74
CA ALA A 78 5.38 -21.98 6.02
C ALA A 78 6.80 -21.92 5.41
N ALA A 79 6.91 -21.35 4.22
CA ALA A 79 8.19 -21.08 3.56
C ALA A 79 8.95 -19.87 4.17
N ARG A 80 8.32 -19.13 5.08
CA ARG A 80 8.84 -17.88 5.66
C ARG A 80 9.23 -16.84 4.61
N HIS A 81 8.50 -16.83 3.50
CA HIS A 81 8.76 -15.98 2.36
C HIS A 81 7.43 -15.44 1.80
N ILE A 82 7.17 -14.17 2.02
CA ILE A 82 6.00 -13.45 1.49
C ILE A 82 6.47 -12.66 0.27
N ASN A 83 5.82 -12.91 -0.87
CA ASN A 83 6.27 -12.37 -2.15
C ASN A 83 6.03 -10.86 -2.28
N ASP A 84 4.84 -10.40 -1.90
CA ASP A 84 4.40 -9.03 -2.12
C ASP A 84 3.40 -8.60 -1.03
N VAL A 85 3.64 -7.44 -0.43
CA VAL A 85 2.77 -6.79 0.53
C VAL A 85 2.50 -5.39 0.03
N HIS A 86 1.24 -5.08 -0.23
CA HIS A 86 0.77 -3.77 -0.65
C HIS A 86 0.17 -3.02 0.53
N ILE A 87 0.56 -1.77 0.72
CA ILE A 87 0.13 -0.93 1.82
C ILE A 87 -0.42 0.36 1.25
N THR A 88 -1.64 0.71 1.63
CA THR A 88 -2.26 1.98 1.27
C THR A 88 -2.70 2.71 2.53
N ALA A 89 -2.39 3.99 2.61
CA ALA A 89 -2.86 4.83 3.69
C ALA A 89 -3.29 6.19 3.14
N ASN A 90 -4.56 6.49 3.31
CA ASN A 90 -5.15 7.76 2.89
C ASN A 90 -5.28 8.69 4.08
N ASP A 91 -5.29 10.00 3.79
CA ASP A 91 -5.50 11.06 4.77
C ASP A 91 -4.53 10.99 5.98
N VAL A 92 -3.30 10.57 5.72
CA VAL A 92 -2.23 10.51 6.72
C VAL A 92 -1.85 11.94 7.10
N LYS A 93 -2.03 12.28 8.38
CA LYS A 93 -1.69 13.62 8.89
C LYS A 93 -0.24 13.67 9.35
N GLU A 94 0.54 14.52 8.72
CA GLU A 94 1.93 14.80 9.12
C GLU A 94 2.06 16.31 9.39
N GLY A 95 2.01 16.67 10.66
CA GLY A 95 1.92 18.07 11.06
C GLY A 95 0.67 18.75 10.48
N PRO A 96 0.81 19.89 9.79
CA PRO A 96 -0.30 20.60 9.18
C PRO A 96 -0.74 20.03 7.83
N VAL A 97 -0.03 19.03 7.30
CA VAL A 97 -0.25 18.49 5.95
C VAL A 97 -0.92 17.13 6.03
N THR A 98 -1.85 16.89 5.11
CA THR A 98 -2.44 15.57 4.88
C THR A 98 -1.90 14.99 3.58
N LEU A 99 -1.54 13.72 3.56
CA LEU A 99 -0.97 13.06 2.41
C LEU A 99 -1.53 11.64 2.23
N ASN A 100 -1.46 11.13 1.02
CA ASN A 100 -1.80 9.76 0.68
C ASN A 100 -0.52 8.99 0.40
N LEU A 101 -0.43 7.77 0.95
CA LEU A 101 0.73 6.89 0.83
C LEU A 101 0.32 5.57 0.18
N VAL A 102 1.16 5.11 -0.73
CA VAL A 102 1.10 3.75 -1.27
C VAL A 102 2.51 3.19 -1.20
N ALA A 103 2.64 1.97 -0.68
CA ALA A 103 3.92 1.29 -0.63
C ALA A 103 3.76 -0.19 -1.02
N ASP A 104 4.75 -0.69 -1.73
CA ASP A 104 4.88 -2.10 -2.08
C ASP A 104 6.18 -2.63 -1.49
N ALA A 105 6.07 -3.73 -0.73
CA ALA A 105 7.19 -4.44 -0.14
C ALA A 105 7.26 -5.84 -0.78
N THR A 106 8.41 -6.18 -1.34
CA THR A 106 8.62 -7.45 -2.01
C THR A 106 9.78 -8.24 -1.40
N ASP A 107 9.74 -9.57 -1.57
CA ASP A 107 10.76 -10.48 -1.02
C ASP A 107 10.89 -10.36 0.50
N VAL A 108 9.76 -10.45 1.22
CA VAL A 108 9.74 -10.37 2.68
C VAL A 108 10.08 -11.75 3.25
N ARG A 109 11.21 -11.84 3.94
CA ARG A 109 11.72 -13.06 4.56
C ARG A 109 11.60 -12.97 6.07
N LEU A 110 10.92 -13.94 6.65
CA LEU A 110 10.70 -14.03 8.08
C LEU A 110 11.75 -14.94 8.73
N ASP A 111 12.24 -14.52 9.88
CA ASP A 111 13.13 -15.35 10.70
C ASP A 111 12.38 -16.54 11.33
N PRO A 112 13.07 -17.56 11.83
CA PRO A 112 12.46 -18.77 12.38
C PRO A 112 11.41 -18.54 13.48
N GLY A 113 11.52 -17.42 14.21
CA GLY A 113 10.58 -17.03 15.27
C GLY A 113 9.40 -16.20 14.78
N TYR A 114 9.33 -15.82 13.51
CA TYR A 114 8.31 -14.92 12.92
C TYR A 114 8.19 -13.54 13.59
N GLN A 115 9.17 -13.17 14.42
CA GLN A 115 9.18 -11.90 15.16
C GLN A 115 10.07 -10.84 14.51
N SER A 116 10.88 -11.25 13.57
CA SER A 116 11.79 -10.40 12.82
C SER A 116 11.90 -10.91 11.39
N GLY A 117 12.53 -10.10 10.55
CA GLY A 117 12.72 -10.47 9.17
C GLY A 117 13.44 -9.39 8.36
N THR A 118 13.51 -9.63 7.07
CA THR A 118 14.12 -8.72 6.11
C THR A 118 13.18 -8.52 4.93
N ILE A 119 12.99 -7.28 4.54
CA ILE A 119 12.27 -6.91 3.32
C ILE A 119 13.32 -6.68 2.23
N GLY A 120 13.26 -7.44 1.15
CA GLY A 120 14.21 -7.35 0.04
C GLY A 120 14.17 -5.99 -0.63
N HIS A 121 12.97 -5.54 -1.02
CA HIS A 121 12.76 -4.25 -1.65
C HIS A 121 11.48 -3.59 -1.12
N VAL A 122 11.54 -2.27 -0.91
CA VAL A 122 10.37 -1.44 -0.65
C VAL A 122 10.38 -0.29 -1.65
N THR A 123 9.23 -0.03 -2.23
CA THR A 123 8.97 1.20 -2.99
C THR A 123 7.77 1.90 -2.40
N GLY A 124 7.88 3.21 -2.20
CA GLY A 124 6.81 4.02 -1.65
C GLY A 124 6.55 5.24 -2.52
N THR A 125 5.28 5.61 -2.63
CA THR A 125 4.84 6.85 -3.27
C THR A 125 3.94 7.61 -2.31
N GLY A 126 4.34 8.83 -1.96
CA GLY A 126 3.53 9.76 -1.20
C GLY A 126 2.99 10.86 -2.12
N VAL A 127 1.71 11.17 -2.01
CA VAL A 127 1.07 12.27 -2.73
C VAL A 127 0.57 13.29 -1.72
N ILE A 128 1.06 14.51 -1.80
CA ILE A 128 0.61 15.63 -1.00
C ILE A 128 -0.32 16.48 -1.90
N PRO A 129 -1.65 16.42 -1.71
CA PRO A 129 -2.57 17.23 -2.50
C PRO A 129 -2.32 18.73 -2.31
N PHE A 130 -2.48 19.52 -3.36
CA PHE A 130 -2.35 20.98 -3.26
C PHE A 130 -3.34 21.61 -2.28
N SER A 131 -4.54 21.06 -2.16
CA SER A 131 -5.53 21.46 -1.15
C SER A 131 -5.00 21.33 0.27
N SER A 132 -4.27 20.26 0.54
CA SER A 132 -3.63 20.02 1.84
C SER A 132 -2.51 21.03 2.12
N VAL A 133 -1.68 21.30 1.11
CA VAL A 133 -0.63 22.34 1.21
C VAL A 133 -1.27 23.71 1.44
N ALA A 134 -2.30 24.07 0.69
CA ALA A 134 -3.00 25.33 0.85
C ALA A 134 -3.60 25.48 2.25
N SER A 135 -4.22 24.45 2.79
CA SER A 135 -4.77 24.43 4.15
C SER A 135 -3.69 24.62 5.21
N ALA A 136 -2.51 24.05 5.03
CA ALA A 136 -1.37 24.18 5.95
C ALA A 136 -0.83 25.62 6.05
N PHE A 137 -0.97 26.40 4.99
CA PHE A 137 -0.59 27.83 4.96
C PHE A 137 -1.71 28.78 5.36
N GLY A 138 -2.74 28.29 6.07
CA GLY A 138 -3.86 29.11 6.51
C GLY A 138 -4.94 29.34 5.46
N GLY A 139 -4.85 28.61 4.33
CA GLY A 139 -5.73 28.76 3.19
C GLY A 139 -7.12 28.14 3.32
N GLY A 140 -7.48 27.56 4.45
CA GLY A 140 -8.81 26.95 4.67
C GLY A 140 -10.01 27.92 4.58
N GLY A 141 -9.76 29.20 4.39
CA GLY A 141 -10.76 30.26 4.20
C GLY A 141 -10.24 31.46 3.41
N SER A 142 -8.97 31.45 2.99
CA SER A 142 -8.29 32.63 2.42
C SER A 142 -8.21 32.66 0.89
N GLY A 143 -8.96 31.82 0.18
CA GLY A 143 -8.95 31.81 -1.29
C GLY A 143 -7.61 31.38 -1.90
N LEU A 144 -6.72 30.73 -1.13
CA LEU A 144 -5.46 30.21 -1.65
C LEU A 144 -5.69 28.96 -2.49
N SER A 145 -5.27 28.98 -3.74
CA SER A 145 -5.25 27.83 -4.62
C SER A 145 -3.86 27.60 -5.21
N ILE A 146 -3.48 26.34 -5.32
CA ILE A 146 -2.20 25.92 -5.90
C ILE A 146 -2.51 24.95 -7.03
N THR A 147 -1.91 25.18 -8.20
CA THR A 147 -2.06 24.33 -9.38
C THR A 147 -0.71 24.08 -10.05
N SER A 148 -0.54 22.93 -10.68
CA SER A 148 0.64 22.65 -11.50
C SER A 148 0.53 23.37 -12.82
N THR A 149 1.65 23.93 -13.27
CA THR A 149 1.78 24.54 -14.62
C THR A 149 2.71 23.75 -15.54
N GLY A 150 3.10 22.54 -15.12
CA GLY A 150 3.97 21.63 -15.85
C GLY A 150 5.41 21.59 -15.30
N GLY A 151 6.04 20.45 -15.46
CA GLY A 151 7.33 20.18 -14.80
C GLY A 151 7.24 20.32 -13.29
N ASN A 152 8.20 20.97 -12.68
CA ASN A 152 8.20 21.27 -11.23
C ASN A 152 7.65 22.68 -10.91
N ASN A 153 6.88 23.27 -11.82
CA ASN A 153 6.33 24.59 -11.66
C ASN A 153 4.91 24.55 -11.09
N VAL A 154 4.60 25.51 -10.23
CA VAL A 154 3.29 25.71 -9.62
C VAL A 154 2.82 27.14 -9.86
N LYS A 155 1.52 27.32 -9.99
CA LYS A 155 0.85 28.60 -9.90
C LYS A 155 0.13 28.67 -8.57
N VAL A 156 0.43 29.68 -7.79
CA VAL A 156 -0.23 29.99 -6.53
C VAL A 156 -1.12 31.19 -6.78
N SER A 157 -2.42 31.06 -6.52
CA SER A 157 -3.38 32.15 -6.63
C SER A 157 -4.00 32.41 -5.26
N LEU A 158 -4.07 33.66 -4.88
CA LEU A 158 -4.59 34.10 -3.58
C LEU A 158 -5.59 35.24 -3.81
N SER A 159 -6.78 35.10 -3.25
CA SER A 159 -7.82 36.12 -3.29
C SER A 159 -7.81 36.88 -1.96
N ILE A 160 -7.41 38.16 -1.98
CA ILE A 160 -7.36 39.01 -0.80
C ILE A 160 -8.25 40.23 -1.04
N ALA A 161 -9.27 40.43 -0.19
CA ALA A 161 -10.18 41.56 -0.25
C ALA A 161 -10.77 41.87 -1.63
N GLY A 162 -11.05 40.80 -2.40
CA GLY A 162 -11.62 40.91 -3.76
C GLY A 162 -10.58 41.10 -4.89
N PHE A 163 -9.30 41.11 -4.56
CA PHE A 163 -8.22 41.12 -5.55
C PHE A 163 -7.58 39.75 -5.69
N ASP A 164 -7.50 39.27 -6.92
CA ASP A 164 -6.83 37.99 -7.24
C ASP A 164 -5.36 38.25 -7.57
N VAL A 165 -4.49 37.76 -6.70
CA VAL A 165 -3.05 37.80 -6.92
C VAL A 165 -2.57 36.41 -7.31
N SER A 166 -1.87 36.29 -8.42
CA SER A 166 -1.26 35.04 -8.82
C SER A 166 0.25 35.16 -8.98
N MET A 167 0.96 34.15 -8.53
CA MET A 167 2.41 34.05 -8.65
C MET A 167 2.80 32.65 -9.15
N THR A 168 3.93 32.58 -9.81
CA THR A 168 4.52 31.29 -10.22
C THR A 168 5.57 30.87 -9.23
N GLY A 169 5.75 29.59 -9.06
CA GLY A 169 6.80 29.04 -8.20
C GLY A 169 7.42 27.80 -8.80
N THR A 170 8.60 27.46 -8.32
CA THR A 170 9.34 26.26 -8.69
C THR A 170 9.62 25.45 -7.43
N VAL A 171 9.40 24.15 -7.51
CA VAL A 171 9.72 23.18 -6.45
C VAL A 171 10.96 22.40 -6.87
N GLU A 172 12.03 22.51 -6.08
CA GLU A 172 13.29 21.85 -6.36
C GLU A 172 13.69 20.95 -5.21
N GLN A 173 14.19 19.76 -5.51
CA GLN A 173 14.82 18.89 -4.53
C GLN A 173 16.29 19.33 -4.38
N THR A 174 16.63 19.94 -3.25
CA THR A 174 17.99 20.43 -2.97
C THR A 174 18.81 19.49 -2.11
N GLY A 175 18.19 18.42 -1.61
CA GLY A 175 18.84 17.38 -0.82
C GLY A 175 18.00 16.12 -0.68
N PRO A 176 18.54 15.07 -0.06
CA PRO A 176 17.84 13.79 0.08
C PRO A 176 16.53 13.87 0.89
N LYS A 177 16.37 14.94 1.70
CA LYS A 177 15.18 15.16 2.54
C LYS A 177 14.73 16.63 2.50
N THR A 178 15.15 17.40 1.51
CA THR A 178 14.95 18.84 1.48
C THR A 178 14.38 19.29 0.15
N LEU A 179 13.22 19.93 0.20
CA LEU A 179 12.61 20.61 -0.93
C LEU A 179 12.72 22.12 -0.72
N LYS A 180 13.13 22.83 -1.75
CA LYS A 180 13.11 24.28 -1.80
C LYS A 180 11.99 24.72 -2.72
N VAL A 181 11.15 25.63 -2.23
CA VAL A 181 10.10 26.24 -3.03
C VAL A 181 10.51 27.71 -3.22
N HIS A 182 10.60 28.12 -4.47
CA HIS A 182 10.87 29.49 -4.86
C HIS A 182 9.63 30.08 -5.53
N LEU A 183 9.07 31.13 -4.95
CA LEU A 183 7.93 31.84 -5.49
C LEU A 183 8.39 33.15 -6.12
N ASN A 184 7.94 33.45 -7.33
CA ASN A 184 8.18 34.67 -8.04
C ASN A 184 6.96 35.60 -7.84
N PRO A 185 7.00 36.57 -6.92
CA PRO A 185 5.91 37.52 -6.75
C PRO A 185 5.75 38.38 -8.00
N PRO A 186 4.53 38.75 -8.39
CA PRO A 186 4.31 39.67 -9.51
C PRO A 186 4.87 41.06 -9.17
N SER A 187 5.47 41.70 -10.17
CA SER A 187 6.02 43.06 -10.04
C SER A 187 4.86 44.07 -9.85
N GLY A 188 5.05 45.01 -8.94
CA GLY A 188 4.14 46.14 -8.80
C GLY A 188 3.00 46.01 -7.78
N ILE A 189 2.99 44.99 -6.95
CA ILE A 189 2.05 44.90 -5.84
C ILE A 189 2.65 45.53 -4.59
N PRO A 190 2.06 46.63 -4.06
CA PRO A 190 2.58 47.31 -2.89
C PRO A 190 2.20 46.63 -1.55
N VAL A 191 1.79 45.37 -1.58
CA VAL A 191 1.32 44.62 -0.42
C VAL A 191 2.37 43.58 -0.03
N SER A 192 2.79 43.61 1.24
CA SER A 192 3.56 42.50 1.81
C SER A 192 2.71 41.25 1.84
N LEU A 193 2.98 40.34 0.94
CA LEU A 193 2.28 39.04 0.92
C LEU A 193 2.63 38.24 2.19
N PRO A 194 1.65 37.58 2.83
CA PRO A 194 1.91 36.79 4.03
C PRO A 194 2.66 35.48 3.73
N ILE A 195 3.09 35.27 2.48
CA ILE A 195 3.79 34.07 2.01
C ILE A 195 5.24 34.45 1.69
N PRO A 196 6.24 33.82 2.30
CA PRO A 196 7.64 34.07 1.97
C PRO A 196 7.95 33.64 0.53
N SER A 197 8.75 34.41 -0.18
CA SER A 197 9.16 34.11 -1.56
C SER A 197 10.03 32.85 -1.67
N ASN A 198 10.65 32.45 -0.57
CA ASN A 198 11.44 31.23 -0.50
C ASN A 198 11.12 30.50 0.80
N PHE A 199 10.85 29.23 0.73
CA PHE A 199 10.74 28.38 1.90
C PHE A 199 11.28 26.99 1.64
N THR A 200 11.73 26.37 2.71
CA THR A 200 12.30 25.04 2.67
C THR A 200 11.36 24.08 3.39
N ILE A 201 10.98 23.01 2.71
CA ILE A 201 10.22 21.92 3.29
C ILE A 201 11.20 20.81 3.63
N HIS A 202 11.26 20.47 4.91
CA HIS A 202 12.01 19.30 5.34
C HIS A 202 11.07 18.09 5.34
N ILE A 203 11.43 17.07 4.56
CA ILE A 203 10.71 15.80 4.59
C ILE A 203 11.20 15.05 5.84
N PRO A 204 10.31 14.65 6.75
CA PRO A 204 10.70 13.92 7.94
C PRO A 204 11.40 12.61 7.57
N ALA A 205 12.06 11.99 8.54
CA ALA A 205 12.69 10.71 8.32
C ALA A 205 11.65 9.70 7.87
N LEU A 206 11.82 9.17 6.67
CA LEU A 206 10.93 8.14 6.16
C LEU A 206 11.11 6.88 7.02
N PRO A 207 10.01 6.19 7.36
CA PRO A 207 10.10 4.91 8.02
C PRO A 207 10.91 3.93 7.18
N LEU A 208 11.47 2.91 7.80
CA LEU A 208 12.26 1.88 7.13
C LEU A 208 13.54 2.39 6.44
N HIS A 209 14.10 3.53 6.84
CA HIS A 209 15.30 4.13 6.23
C HIS A 209 15.20 4.27 4.70
N LEU A 210 14.01 4.55 4.18
CA LEU A 210 13.78 4.75 2.75
C LEU A 210 14.52 6.00 2.27
N THR A 211 15.08 5.90 1.06
CA THR A 211 15.75 7.01 0.38
C THR A 211 14.81 7.61 -0.67
N ILE A 212 14.67 8.94 -0.66
CA ILE A 212 13.88 9.65 -1.65
C ILE A 212 14.58 9.56 -3.01
N GLN A 213 13.89 9.00 -3.99
CA GLN A 213 14.36 8.82 -5.35
C GLN A 213 13.98 10.00 -6.24
N SER A 214 12.80 10.55 -6.04
CA SER A 214 12.34 11.69 -6.84
C SER A 214 11.22 12.46 -6.15
N VAL A 215 11.15 13.74 -6.45
CA VAL A 215 10.03 14.61 -6.13
C VAL A 215 9.55 15.25 -7.42
N LYS A 216 8.25 15.17 -7.68
CA LYS A 216 7.64 15.73 -8.90
C LYS A 216 6.37 16.48 -8.54
N VAL A 217 6.15 17.58 -9.21
CA VAL A 217 4.88 18.29 -9.19
C VAL A 217 3.98 17.71 -10.29
N THR A 218 2.77 17.31 -9.92
CA THR A 218 1.76 16.76 -10.85
C THR A 218 0.46 17.56 -10.72
N SER A 219 -0.54 17.27 -11.54
CA SER A 219 -1.87 17.87 -11.39
C SER A 219 -2.57 17.53 -10.06
N GLN A 220 -2.20 16.44 -9.42
CA GLN A 220 -2.77 15.99 -8.16
C GLN A 220 -2.10 16.61 -6.92
N GLY A 221 -0.88 17.13 -7.07
CA GLY A 221 -0.08 17.64 -5.97
C GLY A 221 1.41 17.32 -6.12
N VAL A 222 2.12 17.35 -5.02
CA VAL A 222 3.53 16.98 -4.94
C VAL A 222 3.62 15.48 -4.71
N VAL A 223 4.26 14.78 -5.63
CA VAL A 223 4.50 13.33 -5.59
C VAL A 223 5.94 13.06 -5.18
N VAL A 224 6.11 12.35 -4.08
CA VAL A 224 7.41 11.91 -3.57
C VAL A 224 7.50 10.40 -3.76
N ARG A 225 8.57 9.92 -4.39
CA ARG A 225 8.89 8.51 -4.49
C ARG A 225 10.12 8.19 -3.66
N ALA A 226 10.03 7.09 -2.93
CA ALA A 226 11.13 6.60 -2.11
C ALA A 226 11.30 5.10 -2.32
N SER A 227 12.49 4.60 -2.08
CA SER A 227 12.77 3.16 -2.12
C SER A 227 13.83 2.79 -1.09
N GLY A 228 13.87 1.49 -0.77
CA GLY A 228 14.87 0.90 0.10
C GLY A 228 15.06 -0.57 -0.19
N THR A 229 16.18 -1.11 0.23
CA THR A 229 16.54 -2.52 0.02
C THR A 229 17.13 -3.12 1.28
N ASN A 230 16.91 -4.42 1.47
CA ASN A 230 17.46 -5.19 2.60
C ASN A 230 17.12 -4.58 3.97
N ILE A 231 15.86 -4.18 4.14
CA ILE A 231 15.37 -3.51 5.34
C ILE A 231 15.07 -4.56 6.40
N LYS A 232 15.72 -4.46 7.55
CA LYS A 232 15.43 -5.32 8.70
C LYS A 232 14.29 -4.74 9.52
N PHE A 233 13.41 -5.61 10.02
CA PHE A 233 12.32 -5.23 10.91
C PHE A 233 12.20 -6.22 12.07
N THR A 234 11.65 -5.75 13.20
CA THR A 234 11.34 -6.55 14.38
C THR A 234 9.93 -6.21 14.86
N GLN A 235 9.22 -7.20 15.40
CA GLN A 235 7.85 -7.01 15.94
C GLN A 235 7.82 -6.11 17.19
N SER A 236 8.90 -6.04 17.93
CA SER A 236 9.01 -5.24 19.17
C SER A 236 9.28 -3.76 18.94
N GLY A 237 9.05 -3.23 17.74
CA GLY A 237 9.02 -1.79 17.49
C GLY A 237 10.35 -1.14 17.17
N GLY A 238 11.33 -1.90 16.77
CA GLY A 238 12.58 -1.37 16.23
C GLY A 238 12.67 -1.58 14.73
N LEU A 239 12.39 -0.55 13.95
CA LEU A 239 12.90 -0.47 12.59
C LEU A 239 14.35 -0.03 12.71
N GLY A 240 15.24 -0.98 12.62
CA GLY A 240 16.69 -0.80 12.73
C GLY A 240 17.31 -0.23 11.47
#